data_aa2750400e95acc5b8e82daa6ff5d1e2
#
_entry.id   aa2750400e95acc5b8e82daa6ff5d1e2
#
_cell.length_a   1.000
_cell.length_b   1.000
_cell.length_c   1.000
_cell.angle_alpha   90.00
_cell.angle_beta   90.00
_cell.angle_gamma   90.00
#
_symmetry.space_group_name_H-M   'P 1'
#
loop_
_entity.id
_entity.type
_entity.pdbx_description
1 polymer ?
#
loop_
_entity_poly.entity_id
_entity_poly.type
_entity_poly.pdbx_seq_one_letter_code
_entity_poly.pdbx_strand_id
1 'polypeptide(L)'
;MILDGELCSGDKLNEAALAARLRVSRGPVREAFRALQESGLVQTEKNRGVFVREMPMQEADETYTVRAALDQLVGQILAVSIAPAQMKELRQMQERMERAVTGRSLDDYYPLNLQFHDLLVQFTGNGKLLSTYRRLVNELSLYRRDTLAQGSKVGGLTVSNSEHRRIVQAIASGDAEAAGRSMHEHVMASRARMRKAKGIAATAPPDQAKARDSAKGQDPVKRQDPVKGQDPVKGHDPIKGQDPIKGHDKRRLAMREGVTQR
;
A
#
# COMPACT_ATOMS: atom_id res chain seq x y z
N MET A 1 -20.52 -11.29 -0.21
CA MET A 1 -20.26 -12.73 -0.40
C MET A 1 -18.80 -13.11 -0.11
N ILE A 2 -17.78 -12.68 -0.88
CA ILE A 2 -16.36 -13.01 -0.59
C ILE A 2 -15.89 -12.29 0.68
N LEU A 3 -16.07 -10.97 0.76
CA LEU A 3 -15.63 -10.17 1.91
C LEU A 3 -16.40 -10.47 3.20
N ASP A 4 -17.60 -11.02 3.08
CA ASP A 4 -18.45 -11.43 4.22
C ASP A 4 -18.19 -12.87 4.66
N GLY A 5 -17.31 -13.59 3.96
CA GLY A 5 -16.95 -14.97 4.27
C GLY A 5 -17.99 -16.01 3.86
N GLU A 6 -18.98 -15.63 3.06
CA GLU A 6 -19.96 -16.57 2.50
C GLU A 6 -19.33 -17.46 1.42
N LEU A 7 -18.36 -16.89 0.67
CA LEU A 7 -17.52 -17.59 -0.27
C LEU A 7 -16.10 -17.61 0.29
N CYS A 8 -15.57 -18.80 0.53
CA CYS A 8 -14.26 -19.01 1.12
C CYS A 8 -13.15 -19.09 0.08
N SER A 9 -11.90 -18.89 0.49
CA SER A 9 -10.72 -19.14 -0.33
C SER A 9 -10.76 -20.55 -0.93
N GLY A 10 -10.49 -20.66 -2.24
CA GLY A 10 -10.55 -21.92 -2.99
C GLY A 10 -11.93 -22.30 -3.54
N ASP A 11 -13.00 -21.62 -3.11
CA ASP A 11 -14.34 -21.92 -3.61
C ASP A 11 -14.45 -21.64 -5.11
N LYS A 12 -15.05 -22.60 -5.83
CA LYS A 12 -15.36 -22.47 -7.25
C LYS A 12 -16.61 -21.59 -7.44
N LEU A 13 -16.48 -20.53 -8.23
CA LEU A 13 -17.58 -19.64 -8.55
C LEU A 13 -18.36 -20.19 -9.75
N ASN A 14 -19.60 -20.60 -9.51
CA ASN A 14 -20.48 -21.08 -10.58
C ASN A 14 -21.28 -19.91 -11.16
N GLU A 15 -20.94 -19.52 -12.40
CA GLU A 15 -21.57 -18.43 -13.14
C GLU A 15 -23.10 -18.58 -13.24
N ALA A 16 -23.60 -19.79 -13.54
CA ALA A 16 -25.03 -20.03 -13.72
C ALA A 16 -25.78 -19.97 -12.38
N ALA A 17 -25.20 -20.56 -11.33
CA ALA A 17 -25.80 -20.53 -9.99
C ALA A 17 -25.84 -19.10 -9.43
N LEU A 18 -24.76 -18.32 -9.60
CA LEU A 18 -24.69 -16.92 -9.17
C LEU A 18 -25.67 -16.03 -9.94
N ALA A 19 -25.77 -16.22 -11.28
CA ALA A 19 -26.72 -15.49 -12.11
C ALA A 19 -28.17 -15.74 -11.64
N ALA A 20 -28.53 -17.00 -11.41
CA ALA A 20 -29.85 -17.38 -10.91
C ALA A 20 -30.11 -16.77 -9.52
N ARG A 21 -29.17 -16.88 -8.59
CA ARG A 21 -29.29 -16.33 -7.22
C ARG A 21 -29.43 -14.82 -7.20
N LEU A 22 -28.66 -14.11 -8.02
CA LEU A 22 -28.67 -12.64 -8.12
C LEU A 22 -29.80 -12.12 -9.03
N ARG A 23 -30.56 -13.01 -9.68
CA ARG A 23 -31.62 -12.69 -10.64
C ARG A 23 -31.17 -11.79 -11.78
N VAL A 24 -29.99 -12.09 -12.32
CA VAL A 24 -29.39 -11.40 -13.48
C VAL A 24 -29.03 -12.40 -14.58
N SER A 25 -28.72 -11.91 -15.77
CA SER A 25 -28.14 -12.76 -16.83
C SER A 25 -26.67 -13.09 -16.54
N ARG A 26 -26.08 -14.04 -17.28
CA ARG A 26 -24.68 -14.44 -17.09
C ARG A 26 -23.66 -13.35 -17.48
N GLY A 27 -24.04 -12.42 -18.40
CA GLY A 27 -23.15 -11.33 -18.84
C GLY A 27 -22.64 -10.48 -17.67
N PRO A 28 -23.52 -9.85 -16.89
CA PRO A 28 -23.13 -9.10 -15.68
C PRO A 28 -22.27 -9.89 -14.68
N VAL A 29 -22.52 -11.21 -14.54
CA VAL A 29 -21.71 -12.06 -13.64
C VAL A 29 -20.28 -12.22 -14.18
N ARG A 30 -20.11 -12.39 -15.50
CA ARG A 30 -18.78 -12.43 -16.12
C ARG A 30 -18.02 -11.13 -15.97
N GLU A 31 -18.69 -10.00 -16.16
CA GLU A 31 -18.06 -8.68 -15.93
C GLU A 31 -17.66 -8.50 -14.46
N ALA A 32 -18.52 -8.94 -13.52
CA ALA A 32 -18.18 -8.95 -12.11
C ALA A 32 -16.96 -9.86 -11.82
N PHE A 33 -16.85 -11.03 -12.44
CA PHE A 33 -15.67 -11.89 -12.29
C PHE A 33 -14.40 -11.23 -12.81
N ARG A 34 -14.46 -10.51 -13.93
CA ARG A 34 -13.31 -9.74 -14.46
C ARG A 34 -12.88 -8.66 -13.47
N ALA A 35 -13.83 -7.86 -12.97
CA ALA A 35 -13.54 -6.82 -11.99
C ALA A 35 -12.98 -7.39 -10.66
N LEU A 36 -13.49 -8.54 -10.20
CA LEU A 36 -12.98 -9.25 -9.04
C LEU A 36 -11.57 -9.82 -9.29
N GLN A 37 -11.27 -10.27 -10.50
CA GLN A 37 -9.93 -10.74 -10.88
C GLN A 37 -8.93 -9.57 -10.93
N GLU A 38 -9.32 -8.44 -11.52
CA GLU A 38 -8.51 -7.21 -11.50
C GLU A 38 -8.23 -6.70 -10.08
N SER A 39 -9.20 -6.88 -9.18
CA SER A 39 -9.04 -6.55 -7.76
C SER A 39 -8.29 -7.59 -6.92
N GLY A 40 -7.88 -8.72 -7.52
CA GLY A 40 -7.11 -9.76 -6.85
C GLY A 40 -7.92 -10.69 -5.93
N LEU A 41 -9.26 -10.65 -5.99
CA LEU A 41 -10.13 -11.47 -5.14
C LEU A 41 -10.45 -12.85 -5.73
N VAL A 42 -10.40 -13.00 -7.05
CA VAL A 42 -10.62 -14.27 -7.73
C VAL A 42 -9.53 -14.53 -8.75
N GLN A 43 -9.38 -15.78 -9.13
CA GLN A 43 -8.47 -16.24 -10.18
C GLN A 43 -9.20 -17.12 -11.19
N THR A 44 -8.82 -17.00 -12.46
CA THR A 44 -9.31 -17.88 -13.51
C THR A 44 -8.30 -18.98 -13.77
N GLU A 45 -8.71 -20.23 -13.63
CA GLU A 45 -7.92 -21.38 -13.98
C GLU A 45 -8.35 -21.93 -15.34
N LYS A 46 -7.38 -22.13 -16.25
CA LYS A 46 -7.64 -22.62 -17.61
C LYS A 46 -8.42 -23.95 -17.55
N ASN A 47 -9.54 -24.00 -18.24
CA ASN A 47 -10.45 -25.17 -18.33
C ASN A 47 -11.09 -25.62 -17.00
N ARG A 48 -10.86 -24.92 -15.87
CA ARG A 48 -11.43 -25.27 -14.57
C ARG A 48 -12.47 -24.27 -14.08
N GLY A 49 -12.37 -23.01 -14.52
CA GLY A 49 -13.31 -21.93 -14.17
C GLY A 49 -12.71 -20.86 -13.29
N VAL A 50 -13.57 -20.13 -12.60
CA VAL A 50 -13.19 -19.03 -11.70
C VAL A 50 -13.29 -19.51 -10.25
N PHE A 51 -12.30 -19.15 -9.46
CA PHE A 51 -12.18 -19.54 -8.04
C PHE A 51 -11.92 -18.31 -7.16
N VAL A 52 -12.38 -18.32 -5.93
CA VAL A 52 -11.92 -17.37 -4.91
C VAL A 52 -10.43 -17.63 -4.68
N ARG A 53 -9.63 -16.57 -4.76
CA ARG A 53 -8.18 -16.71 -4.69
C ARG A 53 -7.72 -17.24 -3.34
N GLU A 54 -6.80 -18.18 -3.38
CA GLU A 54 -5.97 -18.58 -2.24
C GLU A 54 -4.67 -17.79 -2.29
N MET A 55 -4.40 -17.01 -1.25
CA MET A 55 -3.16 -16.25 -1.15
C MET A 55 -2.16 -17.04 -0.29
N PRO A 56 -0.97 -17.42 -0.82
CA PRO A 56 0.08 -18.01 0.00
C PRO A 56 0.55 -17.06 1.10
N MET A 57 0.97 -17.58 2.25
CA MET A 57 1.44 -16.77 3.38
C MET A 57 2.62 -15.87 3.00
N GLN A 58 3.54 -16.36 2.18
CA GLN A 58 4.66 -15.57 1.69
C GLN A 58 4.17 -14.35 0.93
N GLU A 59 3.21 -14.52 0.04
CA GLU A 59 2.62 -13.42 -0.73
C GLU A 59 1.89 -12.41 0.17
N ALA A 60 1.18 -12.90 1.19
CA ALA A 60 0.58 -12.03 2.20
C ALA A 60 1.63 -11.18 2.93
N ASP A 61 2.75 -11.80 3.33
CA ASP A 61 3.87 -11.10 3.98
C ASP A 61 4.50 -10.03 3.07
N GLU A 62 4.69 -10.34 1.79
CA GLU A 62 5.20 -9.39 0.79
C GLU A 62 4.20 -8.24 0.57
N THR A 63 2.91 -8.56 0.45
CA THR A 63 1.84 -7.57 0.32
C THR A 63 1.78 -6.63 1.53
N TYR A 64 1.91 -7.15 2.76
CA TYR A 64 2.00 -6.33 3.96
C TYR A 64 3.21 -5.40 3.96
N THR A 65 4.36 -5.85 3.46
CA THR A 65 5.58 -5.04 3.37
C THR A 65 5.41 -3.86 2.43
N VAL A 66 4.87 -4.09 1.23
CA VAL A 66 4.58 -3.02 0.27
C VAL A 66 3.51 -2.07 0.83
N ARG A 67 2.46 -2.61 1.42
CA ARG A 67 1.41 -1.81 2.04
C ARG A 67 1.96 -0.92 3.16
N ALA A 68 2.86 -1.41 4.02
CA ALA A 68 3.46 -0.62 5.07
C ALA A 68 4.22 0.61 4.54
N ALA A 69 4.92 0.47 3.42
CA ALA A 69 5.59 1.59 2.75
C ALA A 69 4.58 2.61 2.19
N LEU A 70 3.46 2.15 1.61
CA LEU A 70 2.40 3.04 1.12
C LEU A 70 1.69 3.75 2.28
N ASP A 71 1.36 3.04 3.36
CA ASP A 71 0.76 3.63 4.56
C ASP A 71 1.69 4.68 5.18
N GLN A 72 3.02 4.44 5.22
CA GLN A 72 4.00 5.44 5.66
C GLN A 72 3.93 6.71 4.82
N LEU A 73 3.91 6.58 3.50
CA LEU A 73 3.77 7.71 2.57
C LEU A 73 2.46 8.46 2.80
N VAL A 74 1.33 7.75 3.01
CA VAL A 74 0.03 8.36 3.34
C VAL A 74 0.13 9.22 4.59
N GLY A 75 0.71 8.69 5.67
CA GLY A 75 0.90 9.44 6.92
C GLY A 75 1.73 10.71 6.71
N GLN A 76 2.83 10.62 5.98
CA GLN A 76 3.70 11.75 5.66
C GLN A 76 2.96 12.85 4.87
N ILE A 77 2.20 12.46 3.85
CA ILE A 77 1.42 13.42 3.04
C ILE A 77 0.36 14.10 3.91
N LEU A 78 -0.43 13.32 4.66
CA LEU A 78 -1.56 13.85 5.41
C LEU A 78 -1.12 14.79 6.54
N ALA A 79 -0.02 14.52 7.21
CA ALA A 79 0.49 15.38 8.29
C ALA A 79 0.70 16.83 7.84
N VAL A 80 1.06 17.05 6.57
CA VAL A 80 1.35 18.38 6.01
C VAL A 80 0.25 18.94 5.13
N SER A 81 -0.74 18.13 4.73
CA SER A 81 -1.72 18.56 3.72
C SER A 81 -3.19 18.37 4.12
N ILE A 82 -3.48 17.70 5.26
CA ILE A 82 -4.86 17.40 5.63
C ILE A 82 -5.66 18.66 5.93
N ALA A 83 -6.83 18.78 5.29
CA ALA A 83 -7.73 19.90 5.53
C ALA A 83 -8.48 19.74 6.89
N PRO A 84 -8.87 20.86 7.55
CA PRO A 84 -9.63 20.79 8.81
C PRO A 84 -10.91 19.96 8.74
N ALA A 85 -11.62 20.01 7.60
CA ALA A 85 -12.83 19.21 7.39
C ALA A 85 -12.53 17.72 7.33
N GLN A 86 -11.46 17.32 6.63
CA GLN A 86 -10.98 15.93 6.56
C GLN A 86 -10.54 15.40 7.93
N MET A 87 -9.82 16.23 8.69
CA MET A 87 -9.42 15.87 10.06
C MET A 87 -10.66 15.67 10.97
N LYS A 88 -11.68 16.50 10.84
CA LYS A 88 -12.96 16.31 11.56
C LYS A 88 -13.61 14.98 11.20
N GLU A 89 -13.63 14.62 9.93
CA GLU A 89 -14.19 13.36 9.45
C GLU A 89 -13.41 12.15 9.98
N LEU A 90 -12.07 12.18 10.00
CA LEU A 90 -11.24 11.13 10.61
C LEU A 90 -11.53 10.95 12.11
N ARG A 91 -11.70 12.04 12.85
CA ARG A 91 -12.05 11.97 14.27
C ARG A 91 -13.43 11.35 14.49
N GLN A 92 -14.41 11.71 13.70
CA GLN A 92 -15.74 11.11 13.74
C GLN A 92 -15.72 9.61 13.39
N MET A 93 -14.92 9.22 12.41
CA MET A 93 -14.71 7.81 12.08
C MET A 93 -14.09 7.06 13.25
N GLN A 94 -13.05 7.62 13.87
CA GLN A 94 -12.38 7.02 15.01
C GLN A 94 -13.32 6.88 16.23
N GLU A 95 -14.21 7.84 16.48
CA GLU A 95 -15.26 7.74 17.51
C GLU A 95 -16.27 6.62 17.22
N ARG A 96 -16.65 6.42 15.95
CA ARG A 96 -17.51 5.30 15.55
C ARG A 96 -16.83 3.96 15.82
N MET A 97 -15.55 3.84 15.47
CA MET A 97 -14.74 2.65 15.75
C MET A 97 -14.64 2.38 17.26
N GLU A 98 -14.46 3.41 18.09
CA GLU A 98 -14.42 3.29 19.55
C GLU A 98 -15.74 2.72 20.11
N ARG A 99 -16.90 3.20 19.60
CA ARG A 99 -18.21 2.64 19.99
C ARG A 99 -18.33 1.16 19.62
N ALA A 100 -17.89 0.76 18.44
CA ALA A 100 -17.90 -0.64 18.02
C ALA A 100 -16.98 -1.53 18.89
N VAL A 101 -15.81 -1.00 19.31
CA VAL A 101 -14.91 -1.68 20.26
C VAL A 101 -15.55 -1.84 21.64
N THR A 102 -16.18 -0.78 22.16
CA THR A 102 -16.89 -0.80 23.45
C THR A 102 -18.04 -1.81 23.42
N GLY A 103 -18.78 -1.86 22.31
CA GLY A 103 -19.85 -2.85 22.07
C GLY A 103 -19.33 -4.26 21.77
N ARG A 104 -18.01 -4.47 21.67
CA ARG A 104 -17.38 -5.73 21.29
C ARG A 104 -17.92 -6.33 19.97
N SER A 105 -18.38 -5.47 19.06
CA SER A 105 -18.95 -5.85 17.78
C SER A 105 -17.87 -5.86 16.70
N LEU A 106 -17.44 -7.05 16.27
CA LEU A 106 -16.54 -7.19 15.13
C LEU A 106 -17.24 -6.80 13.83
N ASP A 107 -18.51 -7.13 13.68
CA ASP A 107 -19.26 -6.86 12.45
C ASP A 107 -19.48 -5.35 12.23
N ASP A 108 -19.56 -4.55 13.30
CA ASP A 108 -19.56 -3.10 13.20
C ASP A 108 -18.14 -2.53 13.01
N TYR A 109 -17.15 -3.09 13.72
CA TYR A 109 -15.79 -2.59 13.69
C TYR A 109 -15.10 -2.82 12.35
N TYR A 110 -15.25 -4.00 11.75
CA TYR A 110 -14.50 -4.39 10.56
C TYR A 110 -14.77 -3.48 9.34
N PRO A 111 -16.04 -3.16 8.98
CA PRO A 111 -16.31 -2.21 7.91
C PRO A 111 -15.75 -0.81 8.19
N LEU A 112 -15.86 -0.34 9.44
CA LEU A 112 -15.32 0.97 9.84
C LEU A 112 -13.80 1.02 9.72
N ASN A 113 -13.11 -0.06 10.10
CA ASN A 113 -11.66 -0.18 9.95
C ASN A 113 -11.22 -0.13 8.47
N LEU A 114 -11.96 -0.78 7.57
CA LEU A 114 -11.69 -0.67 6.13
C LEU A 114 -11.93 0.74 5.62
N GLN A 115 -13.04 1.37 6.00
CA GLN A 115 -13.37 2.75 5.61
C GLN A 115 -12.35 3.76 6.14
N PHE A 116 -11.88 3.60 7.38
CA PHE A 116 -10.87 4.48 7.98
C PHE A 116 -9.58 4.52 7.14
N HIS A 117 -9.07 3.37 6.79
CA HIS A 117 -7.86 3.28 5.96
C HIS A 117 -8.08 3.80 4.55
N ASP A 118 -9.23 3.51 3.93
CA ASP A 118 -9.56 4.01 2.60
C ASP A 118 -9.69 5.54 2.58
N LEU A 119 -10.30 6.15 3.60
CA LEU A 119 -10.38 7.61 3.78
C LEU A 119 -9.00 8.25 3.89
N LEU A 120 -8.10 7.68 4.67
CA LEU A 120 -6.74 8.20 4.79
C LEU A 120 -6.07 8.29 3.42
N VAL A 121 -6.18 7.24 2.59
CA VAL A 121 -5.58 7.25 1.27
C VAL A 121 -6.31 8.20 0.31
N GLN A 122 -7.64 8.27 0.35
CA GLN A 122 -8.42 9.22 -0.44
C GLN A 122 -8.02 10.68 -0.16
N PHE A 123 -7.80 11.02 1.11
CA PHE A 123 -7.46 12.38 1.52
C PHE A 123 -6.08 12.83 1.02
N THR A 124 -5.20 11.90 0.59
CA THR A 124 -3.94 12.28 -0.08
C THR A 124 -4.17 12.92 -1.46
N GLY A 125 -5.36 12.76 -2.07
CA GLY A 125 -5.64 13.19 -3.44
C GLY A 125 -4.89 12.41 -4.53
N ASN A 126 -4.09 11.40 -4.19
CA ASN A 126 -3.28 10.64 -5.12
C ASN A 126 -4.05 9.42 -5.66
N GLY A 127 -4.62 9.54 -6.86
CA GLY A 127 -5.42 8.47 -7.47
C GLY A 127 -4.64 7.19 -7.77
N LYS A 128 -3.34 7.28 -8.07
CA LYS A 128 -2.49 6.09 -8.27
C LYS A 128 -2.22 5.36 -6.96
N LEU A 129 -1.94 6.10 -5.90
CA LEU A 129 -1.78 5.55 -4.56
C LEU A 129 -3.07 4.86 -4.12
N LEU A 130 -4.23 5.48 -4.32
CA LEU A 130 -5.53 4.93 -3.96
C LEU A 130 -5.84 3.62 -4.70
N SER A 131 -5.66 3.58 -6.02
CA SER A 131 -5.93 2.36 -6.81
C SER A 131 -5.00 1.20 -6.44
N THR A 132 -3.70 1.47 -6.26
CA THR A 132 -2.72 0.47 -5.84
C THR A 132 -3.03 -0.04 -4.43
N TYR A 133 -3.32 0.88 -3.50
CA TYR A 133 -3.65 0.56 -2.12
C TYR A 133 -4.87 -0.35 -2.01
N ARG A 134 -5.97 0.01 -2.69
CA ARG A 134 -7.22 -0.78 -2.69
C ARG A 134 -7.00 -2.20 -3.18
N ARG A 135 -6.17 -2.39 -4.22
CA ARG A 135 -5.82 -3.72 -4.71
C ARG A 135 -5.13 -4.55 -3.62
N LEU A 136 -4.09 -4.02 -2.98
CA LEU A 136 -3.38 -4.72 -1.89
C LEU A 136 -4.29 -5.03 -0.70
N VAL A 137 -5.19 -4.12 -0.34
CA VAL A 137 -6.16 -4.33 0.76
C VAL A 137 -7.16 -5.42 0.39
N ASN A 138 -7.64 -5.46 -0.84
CA ASN A 138 -8.54 -6.51 -1.32
C ASN A 138 -7.85 -7.89 -1.26
N GLU A 139 -6.62 -7.99 -1.73
CA GLU A 139 -5.81 -9.22 -1.67
C GLU A 139 -5.66 -9.72 -0.22
N LEU A 140 -5.45 -8.82 0.74
CA LEU A 140 -5.32 -9.15 2.16
C LEU A 140 -6.68 -9.40 2.86
N SER A 141 -7.81 -9.04 2.27
CA SER A 141 -9.12 -9.09 2.94
C SER A 141 -9.50 -10.50 3.40
N LEU A 142 -9.09 -11.51 2.63
CA LEU A 142 -9.32 -12.93 2.94
C LEU A 142 -8.69 -13.36 4.29
N TYR A 143 -7.59 -12.70 4.70
CA TYR A 143 -6.92 -12.98 5.98
C TYR A 143 -7.35 -12.03 7.11
N ARG A 144 -7.69 -10.78 6.78
CA ARG A 144 -7.89 -9.73 7.79
C ARG A 144 -9.10 -9.98 8.68
N ARG A 145 -10.20 -10.47 8.12
CA ARG A 145 -11.42 -10.77 8.89
C ARG A 145 -11.15 -11.87 9.92
N ASP A 146 -10.53 -12.96 9.51
CA ASP A 146 -10.18 -14.07 10.41
C ASP A 146 -9.23 -13.61 11.51
N THR A 147 -8.24 -12.80 11.16
CA THR A 147 -7.25 -12.26 12.11
C THR A 147 -7.91 -11.38 13.16
N LEU A 148 -8.84 -10.51 12.76
CA LEU A 148 -9.59 -9.66 13.67
C LEU A 148 -10.58 -10.47 14.50
N ALA A 149 -11.24 -11.47 13.92
CA ALA A 149 -12.14 -12.36 14.64
C ALA A 149 -11.44 -13.15 15.76
N GLN A 150 -10.25 -13.67 15.48
CA GLN A 150 -9.43 -14.34 16.50
C GLN A 150 -8.89 -13.35 17.54
N GLY A 151 -8.46 -12.16 17.09
CA GLY A 151 -7.99 -11.09 17.96
C GLY A 151 -9.08 -10.50 18.85
N SER A 152 -10.34 -10.48 18.41
CA SER A 152 -11.46 -9.94 19.19
C SER A 152 -11.68 -10.70 20.50
N LYS A 153 -11.40 -11.99 20.50
CA LYS A 153 -11.47 -12.86 21.70
C LYS A 153 -10.42 -12.52 22.76
N VAL A 154 -9.36 -11.77 22.40
CA VAL A 154 -8.18 -11.49 23.24
C VAL A 154 -7.88 -9.99 23.35
N GLY A 155 -8.87 -9.12 23.19
CA GLY A 155 -8.69 -7.65 23.27
C GLY A 155 -8.03 -7.03 22.04
N GLY A 156 -7.91 -7.76 20.92
CA GLY A 156 -7.24 -7.30 19.70
C GLY A 156 -7.91 -6.10 19.02
N LEU A 157 -9.23 -5.94 19.16
CA LEU A 157 -9.93 -4.75 18.66
C LEU A 157 -9.48 -3.49 19.39
N THR A 158 -9.35 -3.57 20.72
CA THR A 158 -8.90 -2.45 21.57
C THR A 158 -7.48 -2.04 21.18
N VAL A 159 -6.57 -2.99 20.98
CA VAL A 159 -5.19 -2.71 20.54
C VAL A 159 -5.17 -2.05 19.17
N SER A 160 -5.87 -2.63 18.18
CA SER A 160 -5.95 -2.06 16.84
C SER A 160 -6.53 -0.64 16.85
N ASN A 161 -7.60 -0.41 17.62
CA ASN A 161 -8.21 0.92 17.73
C ASN A 161 -7.32 1.95 18.45
N SER A 162 -6.52 1.52 19.43
CA SER A 162 -5.54 2.40 20.06
C SER A 162 -4.42 2.82 19.09
N GLU A 163 -4.04 1.93 18.17
CA GLU A 163 -3.11 2.25 17.08
C GLU A 163 -3.72 3.29 16.13
N HIS A 164 -5.00 3.17 15.74
CA HIS A 164 -5.70 4.17 14.90
C HIS A 164 -5.77 5.53 15.58
N ARG A 165 -6.02 5.58 16.89
CA ARG A 165 -5.99 6.84 17.66
C ARG A 165 -4.62 7.51 17.59
N ARG A 166 -3.52 6.75 17.72
CA ARG A 166 -2.15 7.27 17.56
C ARG A 166 -1.90 7.82 16.16
N ILE A 167 -2.40 7.14 15.12
CA ILE A 167 -2.31 7.62 13.74
C ILE A 167 -2.98 8.99 13.59
N VAL A 168 -4.24 9.13 14.06
CA VAL A 168 -4.97 10.39 13.99
C VAL A 168 -4.25 11.52 14.76
N GLN A 169 -3.69 11.20 15.92
CA GLN A 169 -2.91 12.17 16.71
C GLN A 169 -1.62 12.58 16.00
N ALA A 170 -0.89 11.63 15.42
CA ALA A 170 0.34 11.91 14.69
C ALA A 170 0.08 12.75 13.42
N ILE A 171 -0.98 12.47 12.66
CA ILE A 171 -1.38 13.32 11.53
C ILE A 171 -1.76 14.73 12.03
N ALA A 172 -2.51 14.84 13.13
CA ALA A 172 -2.93 16.13 13.68
C ALA A 172 -1.79 16.97 14.22
N SER A 173 -0.65 16.39 14.61
CA SER A 173 0.53 17.12 15.07
C SER A 173 1.29 17.84 13.95
N GLY A 174 1.06 17.48 12.68
CA GLY A 174 1.80 18.02 11.55
C GLY A 174 3.21 17.44 11.36
N ASP A 175 3.62 16.48 12.20
CA ASP A 175 4.91 15.81 12.09
C ASP A 175 4.82 14.65 11.07
N ALA A 176 5.33 14.91 9.86
CA ALA A 176 5.29 13.94 8.77
C ALA A 176 6.03 12.64 9.08
N GLU A 177 7.15 12.72 9.81
CA GLU A 177 7.94 11.54 10.17
C GLU A 177 7.22 10.68 11.22
N ALA A 178 6.68 11.31 12.26
CA ALA A 178 5.90 10.62 13.29
C ALA A 178 4.62 9.98 12.71
N ALA A 179 3.92 10.70 11.84
CA ALA A 179 2.72 10.19 11.19
C ALA A 179 3.05 8.99 10.27
N GLY A 180 4.10 9.10 9.47
CA GLY A 180 4.58 8.01 8.63
C GLY A 180 4.99 6.78 9.44
N ARG A 181 5.77 6.96 10.50
CA ARG A 181 6.15 5.86 11.41
C ARG A 181 4.93 5.19 12.04
N SER A 182 3.98 5.96 12.55
CA SER A 182 2.78 5.42 13.19
C SER A 182 1.93 4.57 12.24
N MET A 183 1.78 5.01 10.99
CA MET A 183 1.09 4.27 9.93
C MET A 183 1.83 2.96 9.58
N HIS A 184 3.13 3.02 9.37
CA HIS A 184 3.97 1.86 9.08
C HIS A 184 3.90 0.81 10.19
N GLU A 185 4.11 1.23 11.44
CA GLU A 185 4.09 0.36 12.62
C GLU A 185 2.74 -0.34 12.81
N HIS A 186 1.63 0.37 12.58
CA HIS A 186 0.29 -0.21 12.62
C HIS A 186 0.13 -1.36 11.62
N VAL A 187 0.61 -1.19 10.38
CA VAL A 187 0.55 -2.23 9.35
C VAL A 187 1.42 -3.42 9.72
N MET A 188 2.63 -3.18 10.22
CA MET A 188 3.54 -4.25 10.65
C MET A 188 3.01 -5.00 11.88
N ALA A 189 2.37 -4.30 12.82
CA ALA A 189 1.66 -4.93 13.94
C ALA A 189 0.47 -5.79 13.45
N SER A 190 -0.26 -5.32 12.45
CA SER A 190 -1.34 -6.08 11.81
C SER A 190 -0.81 -7.36 11.13
N ARG A 191 0.33 -7.27 10.41
CA ARG A 191 1.04 -8.43 9.86
C ARG A 191 1.41 -9.45 10.95
N ALA A 192 1.98 -8.98 12.05
CA ALA A 192 2.37 -9.85 13.17
C ALA A 192 1.15 -10.56 13.78
N ARG A 193 0.02 -9.85 13.93
CA ARG A 193 -1.25 -10.45 14.39
C ARG A 193 -1.76 -11.52 13.41
N MET A 194 -1.68 -11.27 12.10
CA MET A 194 -2.08 -12.23 11.07
C MET A 194 -1.23 -13.51 11.14
N ARG A 195 0.09 -13.39 11.23
CA ARG A 195 1.00 -14.55 11.36
C ARG A 195 0.69 -15.35 12.62
N LYS A 196 0.49 -14.68 13.76
CA LYS A 196 0.11 -15.33 15.02
C LYS A 196 -1.21 -16.10 14.89
N ALA A 197 -2.21 -15.51 14.26
CA ALA A 197 -3.51 -16.13 14.05
C ALA A 197 -3.43 -17.39 13.16
N LYS A 198 -2.44 -17.47 12.27
CA LYS A 198 -2.17 -18.65 11.44
C LYS A 198 -1.17 -19.62 12.07
N GLY A 199 -0.76 -19.42 13.32
CA GLY A 199 0.17 -20.33 14.04
C GLY A 199 1.62 -20.26 13.54
N ILE A 200 2.00 -19.17 12.83
CA ILE A 200 3.33 -19.01 12.24
C ILE A 200 4.18 -18.14 13.16
N ALA A 201 5.34 -18.68 13.59
CA ALA A 201 6.29 -17.95 14.42
C ALA A 201 6.76 -16.65 13.72
N ALA A 202 7.06 -15.60 14.53
CA ALA A 202 7.64 -14.38 14.03
C ALA A 202 9.00 -14.69 13.38
N THR A 203 9.11 -14.52 12.05
CA THR A 203 10.42 -14.52 11.39
C THR A 203 11.07 -13.17 11.61
N ALA A 204 12.37 -13.15 11.98
CA ALA A 204 13.15 -11.93 12.01
C ALA A 204 13.08 -11.22 10.63
N PRO A 205 13.15 -9.88 10.58
CA PRO A 205 13.12 -9.15 9.31
C PRO A 205 14.25 -9.64 8.40
N PRO A 206 14.02 -9.77 7.06
CA PRO A 206 14.99 -10.36 6.13
C PRO A 206 16.29 -9.54 5.97
N ASP A 207 16.42 -8.39 6.59
CA ASP A 207 17.47 -7.40 6.30
C ASP A 207 18.80 -7.60 7.06
N GLN A 208 18.96 -8.64 7.91
CA GLN A 208 20.22 -8.85 8.61
C GLN A 208 20.97 -10.15 8.26
N ALA A 209 20.40 -11.03 7.46
CA ALA A 209 21.01 -12.31 7.13
C ALA A 209 21.98 -12.22 5.93
N LYS A 210 21.82 -11.27 5.01
CA LYS A 210 22.68 -11.13 3.82
C LYS A 210 23.91 -10.21 4.00
N ALA A 211 23.96 -9.40 5.06
CA ALA A 211 25.10 -8.53 5.34
C ALA A 211 26.25 -9.22 6.09
N ARG A 212 26.04 -10.41 6.65
CA ARG A 212 27.08 -11.12 7.42
C ARG A 212 27.89 -12.14 6.63
N ASP A 213 27.41 -12.62 5.48
CA ASP A 213 28.14 -13.60 4.67
C ASP A 213 29.06 -12.96 3.62
N SER A 214 28.88 -11.68 3.27
CA SER A 214 29.80 -10.98 2.36
C SER A 214 31.06 -10.40 3.03
N ALA A 215 31.16 -10.46 4.35
CA ALA A 215 32.31 -9.96 5.11
C ALA A 215 33.36 -11.01 5.47
N LYS A 216 33.16 -12.27 5.10
CA LYS A 216 34.08 -13.39 5.45
C LYS A 216 34.82 -13.99 4.26
N GLY A 217 35.02 -13.25 3.18
CA GLY A 217 35.70 -13.78 1.99
C GLY A 217 36.54 -12.74 1.26
N GLN A 218 37.40 -11.99 1.95
CA GLN A 218 38.47 -11.27 1.31
C GLN A 218 39.78 -11.61 1.99
N ASP A 219 40.54 -12.57 1.37
CA ASP A 219 41.95 -12.79 1.66
C ASP A 219 42.75 -11.53 1.36
N PRO A 220 43.78 -11.21 2.15
CA PRO A 220 44.58 -10.02 1.94
C PRO A 220 45.43 -10.17 0.64
N VAL A 221 45.12 -9.31 -0.33
CA VAL A 221 45.90 -9.19 -1.56
C VAL A 221 47.34 -8.80 -1.19
N LYS A 222 48.30 -9.68 -1.53
CA LYS A 222 49.74 -9.43 -1.43
C LYS A 222 50.10 -8.16 -2.21
N ARG A 223 50.74 -7.23 -1.51
CA ARG A 223 51.36 -6.04 -2.13
C ARG A 223 52.43 -6.51 -3.07
N GLN A 224 52.34 -6.16 -4.36
CA GLN A 224 53.42 -6.23 -5.31
C GLN A 224 54.16 -4.90 -5.32
N ASP A 225 55.49 -4.98 -5.33
CA ASP A 225 56.44 -3.87 -5.32
C ASP A 225 56.36 -2.99 -6.59
N PRO A 226 56.70 -1.68 -6.52
CA PRO A 226 56.59 -0.76 -7.64
C PRO A 226 57.67 -0.99 -8.68
N VAL A 227 57.25 -1.18 -9.94
CA VAL A 227 58.14 -1.18 -11.11
C VAL A 227 58.55 0.24 -11.41
N LYS A 228 59.90 0.45 -11.47
CA LYS A 228 60.56 1.69 -11.87
C LYS A 228 60.42 1.97 -13.37
N GLY A 229 60.05 3.19 -13.69
CA GLY A 229 60.58 4.00 -14.80
C GLY A 229 60.11 3.69 -16.19
N GLN A 230 59.33 4.61 -16.77
CA GLN A 230 59.49 5.01 -18.19
C GLN A 230 59.01 6.48 -18.34
N ASP A 231 59.78 7.21 -19.18
CA ASP A 231 59.80 8.65 -19.39
C ASP A 231 58.57 9.22 -20.10
N PRO A 232 58.35 10.56 -20.03
CA PRO A 232 57.17 11.22 -20.56
C PRO A 232 57.26 11.48 -22.06
N VAL A 233 56.22 11.11 -22.79
CA VAL A 233 56.01 11.50 -24.19
C VAL A 233 55.33 12.86 -24.25
N LYS A 234 55.96 13.75 -25.03
CA LYS A 234 55.58 15.15 -25.31
C LYS A 234 54.25 15.28 -26.03
N GLY A 235 53.51 16.23 -25.61
CA GLY A 235 52.79 17.29 -26.33
C GLY A 235 51.84 16.94 -27.46
N HIS A 236 50.59 17.32 -27.27
CA HIS A 236 49.73 17.79 -28.36
C HIS A 236 48.89 18.96 -27.88
N ASP A 237 48.88 20.03 -28.67
CA ASP A 237 48.24 21.33 -28.46
C ASP A 237 46.70 21.29 -28.47
N PRO A 238 46.07 22.32 -27.88
CA PRO A 238 44.63 22.41 -27.83
C PRO A 238 44.03 22.99 -29.11
N ILE A 239 42.98 22.38 -29.60
CA ILE A 239 42.15 22.91 -30.70
C ILE A 239 41.23 24.01 -30.15
N LYS A 240 41.39 25.20 -30.75
CA LYS A 240 40.57 26.40 -30.57
C LYS A 240 39.19 26.22 -31.16
N GLY A 241 38.20 26.69 -30.44
CA GLY A 241 37.17 27.60 -30.93
C GLY A 241 35.99 27.01 -31.73
N GLN A 242 34.81 27.08 -31.16
CA GLN A 242 33.63 27.48 -31.93
C GLN A 242 32.68 28.27 -31.02
N ASP A 243 32.28 29.46 -31.51
CA ASP A 243 31.45 30.46 -30.89
C ASP A 243 29.96 30.11 -30.78
N PRO A 244 29.21 30.84 -29.95
CA PRO A 244 27.80 30.59 -29.71
C PRO A 244 26.91 31.21 -30.79
N ILE A 245 25.91 30.46 -31.21
CA ILE A 245 24.86 30.94 -32.10
C ILE A 245 23.90 31.85 -31.30
N LYS A 246 23.91 33.12 -31.69
CA LYS A 246 22.90 34.13 -31.33
C LYS A 246 21.67 34.02 -32.23
N GLY A 247 20.49 34.23 -31.63
CA GLY A 247 19.52 35.11 -32.27
C GLY A 247 18.19 34.52 -32.69
N HIS A 248 17.21 35.28 -32.32
CA HIS A 248 15.85 35.48 -32.87
C HIS A 248 14.76 34.61 -32.21
N ASP A 249 13.62 35.12 -31.82
CA ASP A 249 12.98 36.41 -32.10
C ASP A 249 11.82 36.64 -31.09
N LYS A 250 11.74 37.83 -30.58
CA LYS A 250 10.55 38.35 -29.89
C LYS A 250 9.58 38.87 -30.93
N ARG A 251 8.33 38.42 -30.91
CA ARG A 251 7.14 39.23 -31.35
C ARG A 251 5.86 38.50 -30.97
N ARG A 252 5.11 39.21 -30.07
CA ARG A 252 3.76 39.80 -30.30
C ARG A 252 2.62 38.79 -30.47
N LEU A 253 1.59 38.88 -29.68
CA LEU A 253 0.42 39.82 -29.65
C LEU A 253 -0.44 39.37 -28.45
N ALA A 254 -0.77 40.13 -27.54
CA ALA A 254 -1.76 41.14 -27.22
C ALA A 254 -3.18 40.89 -27.78
N MET A 255 -4.14 40.95 -26.85
CA MET A 255 -5.54 41.30 -26.97
C MET A 255 -6.55 40.34 -27.59
N ARG A 256 -7.49 39.92 -26.76
CA ARG A 256 -8.89 40.33 -26.92
C ARG A 256 -9.69 40.07 -25.64
N GLU A 257 -10.03 41.18 -25.00
CA GLU A 257 -11.21 41.34 -24.17
C GLU A 257 -12.47 41.29 -25.06
N GLY A 258 -13.60 40.96 -24.48
CA GLY A 258 -14.93 41.11 -25.08
C GLY A 258 -15.90 40.11 -24.47
N VAL A 259 -16.53 40.40 -23.29
CA VAL A 259 -17.85 41.08 -23.19
C VAL A 259 -18.97 40.22 -23.77
N THR A 260 -19.91 39.72 -22.99
CA THR A 260 -21.23 40.22 -22.65
C THR A 260 -22.22 39.09 -22.39
N GLN A 261 -22.84 39.11 -21.22
CA GLN A 261 -24.23 38.84 -20.85
C GLN A 261 -25.15 38.15 -21.86
N ARG A 262 -25.71 37.03 -21.44
CA ARG A 262 -27.15 36.88 -21.08
C ARG A 262 -27.38 35.61 -20.27
#